data_1dfc9a2a4090b4190acf1ac733a27f1d
#
_entry.id   1dfc9a2a4090b4190acf1ac733a27f1d
#
_cell.length_a   1.000
_cell.length_b   1.000
_cell.length_c   1.000
_cell.angle_alpha   90.00
_cell.angle_beta   90.00
_cell.angle_gamma   90.00
#
_symmetry.space_group_name_H-M   'P 1'
#
loop_
_entity.id
_entity.type
_entity.pdbx_description
1 polymer ?
#
loop_
_entity_poly.entity_id
_entity_poly.type
_entity_poly.pdbx_seq_one_letter_code
_entity_poly.pdbx_strand_id
1 'polypeptide(L)'
;MPAYGERVLQKDMKGPDVAELQLRLAGFRGTLPDGDFGSGTELQVQQFQRDVMKMASPTRVVDKATFIAIDQFAQRCPIDFKQLKCPCGTCSGFGRGLFRGQYLPGGQGQEINNLYEYPGIHRMLLWAVRAAYFYMPEHQFSFSSGYRCSVDNQQHKRTSTNHHGKAVDLDIALKAGESKRDDAVKCDAVRGKLVELSNAQIGWTAANRKALEPSSIAPTWVHYDVRQYDAVYLADSYFCKDADSLDRPMPIKV
;
A
#
# COMPACT_ATOMS: atom_id res chain seq x y z
N MET A 1 19.07 15.51 -8.74
CA MET A 1 18.62 15.16 -7.37
C MET A 1 19.09 13.75 -7.09
N PRO A 2 19.55 13.42 -5.87
CA PRO A 2 20.05 12.08 -5.55
C PRO A 2 18.97 11.02 -5.77
N ALA A 3 19.36 9.87 -6.31
CA ALA A 3 18.48 8.71 -6.38
C ALA A 3 18.43 7.98 -5.03
N TYR A 4 17.41 7.14 -4.86
CA TYR A 4 17.26 6.31 -3.67
C TYR A 4 18.50 5.40 -3.49
N GLY A 5 19.09 5.42 -2.30
CA GLY A 5 20.29 4.65 -1.97
C GLY A 5 21.63 5.30 -2.28
N GLU A 6 21.65 6.48 -2.92
CA GLU A 6 22.92 7.17 -3.28
C GLU A 6 23.56 7.92 -2.11
N ARG A 7 22.79 8.30 -1.10
CA ARG A 7 23.30 9.02 0.08
C ARG A 7 22.66 8.49 1.36
N VAL A 8 23.33 8.71 2.47
CA VAL A 8 22.73 8.52 3.81
C VAL A 8 21.55 9.48 3.97
N LEU A 9 20.42 8.99 4.53
CA LEU A 9 19.25 9.82 4.82
C LEU A 9 19.07 9.94 6.33
N GLN A 10 18.79 11.14 6.77
CA GLN A 10 18.55 11.48 8.18
C GLN A 10 17.68 12.72 8.30
N LYS A 11 17.30 13.05 9.53
CA LYS A 11 16.45 14.20 9.85
C LYS A 11 16.88 15.48 9.11
N ASP A 12 15.89 16.28 8.74
CA ASP A 12 15.98 17.56 8.04
C ASP A 12 16.43 17.46 6.56
N MET A 13 16.68 16.24 6.06
CA MET A 13 16.94 16.03 4.63
C MET A 13 15.64 16.01 3.83
N LYS A 14 15.72 16.47 2.57
CA LYS A 14 14.57 16.52 1.65
C LYS A 14 14.94 15.98 0.28
N GLY A 15 13.95 15.44 -0.40
CA GLY A 15 14.09 15.04 -1.80
C GLY A 15 13.24 13.81 -2.19
N PRO A 16 13.27 13.47 -3.47
CA PRO A 16 12.54 12.30 -4.00
C PRO A 16 13.07 10.97 -3.44
N ASP A 17 14.32 10.90 -3.02
CA ASP A 17 14.92 9.76 -2.33
C ASP A 17 14.32 9.56 -0.93
N VAL A 18 13.98 10.65 -0.22
CA VAL A 18 13.25 10.60 1.04
C VAL A 18 11.81 10.14 0.80
N ALA A 19 11.12 10.65 -0.23
CA ALA A 19 9.77 10.22 -0.58
C ALA A 19 9.72 8.72 -0.95
N GLU A 20 10.70 8.21 -1.67
CA GLU A 20 10.80 6.77 -1.97
C GLU A 20 11.04 5.93 -0.69
N LEU A 21 11.87 6.40 0.24
CA LEU A 21 12.04 5.77 1.54
C LEU A 21 10.71 5.69 2.32
N GLN A 22 9.99 6.81 2.43
CA GLN A 22 8.71 6.89 3.12
C GLN A 22 7.67 5.95 2.49
N LEU A 23 7.65 5.85 1.16
CA LEU A 23 6.80 4.92 0.44
C LEU A 23 7.13 3.46 0.80
N ARG A 24 8.41 3.08 0.79
CA ARG A 24 8.86 1.72 1.13
C ARG A 24 8.61 1.35 2.58
N LEU A 25 8.53 2.33 3.45
CA LEU A 25 8.21 2.15 4.86
C LEU A 25 6.71 2.36 5.18
N ALA A 26 5.81 2.34 4.18
CA ALA A 26 4.38 2.60 4.37
C ALA A 26 3.66 1.64 5.34
N GLY A 27 4.23 0.47 5.58
CA GLY A 27 3.72 -0.51 6.56
C GLY A 27 4.19 -0.27 7.99
N PHE A 28 4.96 0.79 8.23
CA PHE A 28 5.46 1.21 9.54
C PHE A 28 4.84 2.56 9.90
N ARG A 29 4.76 2.89 11.21
CA ARG A 29 4.21 4.17 11.68
C ARG A 29 5.01 5.33 11.10
N GLY A 30 4.32 6.34 10.60
CA GLY A 30 5.01 7.50 10.07
C GLY A 30 4.11 8.42 9.25
N THR A 31 4.66 8.95 8.20
CA THR A 31 4.03 9.97 7.35
C THR A 31 3.76 9.46 5.94
N LEU A 32 3.05 10.24 5.16
CA LEU A 32 2.95 10.09 3.71
C LEU A 32 4.29 10.43 3.04
N PRO A 33 4.52 10.01 1.79
CA PRO A 33 5.76 10.28 1.06
C PRO A 33 5.83 11.73 0.57
N ASP A 34 5.96 12.66 1.52
CA ASP A 34 6.06 14.11 1.29
C ASP A 34 7.49 14.56 0.91
N GLY A 35 8.47 13.65 1.00
CA GLY A 35 9.86 13.93 0.69
C GLY A 35 10.59 14.76 1.74
N ASP A 36 10.02 14.95 2.93
CA ASP A 36 10.64 15.63 4.07
C ASP A 36 10.98 14.62 5.18
N PHE A 37 12.25 14.47 5.51
CA PHE A 37 12.68 13.60 6.58
C PHE A 37 12.44 14.26 7.94
N GLY A 38 11.17 14.39 8.31
CA GLY A 38 10.74 14.91 9.60
C GLY A 38 10.63 13.81 10.68
N SER A 39 10.02 14.18 11.80
CA SER A 39 9.82 13.26 12.94
C SER A 39 8.99 12.02 12.58
N GLY A 40 8.02 12.14 11.64
CA GLY A 40 7.25 11.00 11.13
C GLY A 40 8.14 9.98 10.43
N THR A 41 9.07 10.43 9.60
CA THR A 41 10.05 9.57 8.91
C THR A 41 11.04 8.96 9.91
N GLU A 42 11.48 9.71 10.92
CA GLU A 42 12.30 9.15 12.00
C GLU A 42 11.61 7.98 12.71
N LEU A 43 10.30 8.08 12.96
CA LEU A 43 9.52 7.01 13.58
C LEU A 43 9.40 5.77 12.67
N GLN A 44 9.18 5.96 11.37
CA GLN A 44 9.18 4.84 10.40
C GLN A 44 10.51 4.10 10.41
N VAL A 45 11.61 4.83 10.28
CA VAL A 45 12.97 4.27 10.28
C VAL A 45 13.27 3.58 11.59
N GLN A 46 12.97 4.21 12.72
CA GLN A 46 13.16 3.63 14.05
C GLN A 46 12.41 2.30 14.20
N GLN A 47 11.15 2.25 13.80
CA GLN A 47 10.36 1.03 13.89
C GLN A 47 10.93 -0.06 12.99
N PHE A 48 11.30 0.25 11.75
CA PHE A 48 11.91 -0.69 10.82
C PHE A 48 13.24 -1.24 11.38
N GLN A 49 14.13 -0.38 11.86
CA GLN A 49 15.41 -0.79 12.43
C GLN A 49 15.23 -1.67 13.68
N ARG A 50 14.29 -1.33 14.55
CA ARG A 50 13.99 -2.13 15.74
C ARG A 50 13.38 -3.49 15.36
N ASP A 51 12.36 -3.51 14.51
CA ASP A 51 11.53 -4.69 14.30
C ASP A 51 12.10 -5.62 13.22
N VAL A 52 12.59 -5.06 12.11
CA VAL A 52 13.11 -5.84 10.98
C VAL A 52 14.60 -6.13 11.12
N MET A 53 15.40 -5.11 11.46
CA MET A 53 16.85 -5.25 11.61
C MET A 53 17.25 -5.75 13.00
N LYS A 54 16.31 -5.81 13.97
CA LYS A 54 16.57 -6.24 15.36
C LYS A 54 17.62 -5.40 16.09
N MET A 55 17.71 -4.13 15.75
CA MET A 55 18.64 -3.22 16.42
C MET A 55 18.17 -2.90 17.85
N ALA A 56 19.00 -3.15 18.85
CA ALA A 56 18.71 -2.81 20.24
C ALA A 56 18.60 -1.28 20.45
N SER A 57 19.38 -0.52 19.68
CA SER A 57 19.38 0.95 19.69
C SER A 57 19.27 1.47 18.26
N PRO A 58 18.05 1.67 17.72
CA PRO A 58 17.85 2.23 16.38
C PRO A 58 18.48 3.61 16.22
N THR A 59 19.23 3.79 15.15
CA THR A 59 19.96 5.05 14.88
C THR A 59 19.06 6.14 14.31
N ARG A 60 17.92 5.77 13.70
CA ARG A 60 17.03 6.64 12.90
C ARG A 60 17.70 7.23 11.65
N VAL A 61 18.89 6.74 11.33
CA VAL A 61 19.66 7.12 10.14
C VAL A 61 19.57 5.98 9.14
N VAL A 62 19.30 6.29 7.88
CA VAL A 62 19.23 5.33 6.79
C VAL A 62 20.58 5.30 6.10
N ASP A 63 21.44 4.44 6.57
CA ASP A 63 22.74 4.13 6.00
C ASP A 63 22.65 2.99 4.96
N LYS A 64 23.78 2.61 4.41
CA LYS A 64 23.88 1.51 3.44
C LYS A 64 23.30 0.20 3.99
N ALA A 65 23.52 -0.10 5.27
CA ALA A 65 23.01 -1.33 5.89
C ALA A 65 21.47 -1.30 5.99
N THR A 66 20.90 -0.13 6.30
CA THR A 66 19.44 0.05 6.35
C THR A 66 18.81 -0.07 4.95
N PHE A 67 19.40 0.50 3.90
CA PHE A 67 18.93 0.33 2.52
C PHE A 67 18.94 -1.16 2.11
N ILE A 68 20.03 -1.88 2.36
CA ILE A 68 20.13 -3.32 2.09
C ILE A 68 19.05 -4.09 2.86
N ALA A 69 18.80 -3.75 4.11
CA ALA A 69 17.76 -4.40 4.91
C ALA A 69 16.34 -4.17 4.35
N ILE A 70 16.05 -2.98 3.78
CA ILE A 70 14.77 -2.70 3.12
C ILE A 70 14.62 -3.57 1.86
N ASP A 71 15.65 -3.70 1.05
CA ASP A 71 15.63 -4.54 -0.15
C ASP A 71 15.46 -6.04 0.23
N GLN A 72 16.17 -6.51 1.26
CA GLN A 72 16.01 -7.86 1.78
C GLN A 72 14.62 -8.11 2.38
N PHE A 73 14.02 -7.11 3.01
CA PHE A 73 12.65 -7.19 3.49
C PHE A 73 11.67 -7.36 2.33
N ALA A 74 11.85 -6.63 1.24
CA ALA A 74 11.04 -6.79 0.04
C ALA A 74 11.12 -8.22 -0.54
N GLN A 75 12.33 -8.78 -0.59
CA GLN A 75 12.56 -10.14 -1.09
C GLN A 75 11.96 -11.23 -0.19
N ARG A 76 11.98 -11.03 1.14
CA ARG A 76 11.39 -11.99 2.10
C ARG A 76 9.87 -11.95 2.15
N CYS A 77 9.27 -10.85 1.76
CA CYS A 77 7.82 -10.63 1.76
C CYS A 77 7.33 -10.30 0.34
N PRO A 78 7.44 -11.25 -0.62
CA PRO A 78 7.10 -11.00 -2.02
C PRO A 78 5.59 -10.79 -2.20
N ILE A 79 5.23 -9.96 -3.18
CA ILE A 79 3.84 -9.76 -3.60
C ILE A 79 3.55 -10.57 -4.85
N ASP A 80 2.50 -11.39 -4.81
CA ASP A 80 2.05 -12.14 -5.99
C ASP A 80 1.15 -11.28 -6.88
N PHE A 81 1.75 -10.64 -7.86
CA PHE A 81 1.04 -9.81 -8.84
C PHE A 81 0.05 -10.57 -9.72
N LYS A 82 0.11 -11.91 -9.79
CA LYS A 82 -0.89 -12.69 -10.53
C LYS A 82 -2.26 -12.58 -9.86
N GLN A 83 -2.30 -12.58 -8.54
CA GLN A 83 -3.54 -12.43 -7.76
C GLN A 83 -4.10 -11.01 -7.80
N LEU A 84 -3.27 -10.02 -8.13
CA LEU A 84 -3.68 -8.61 -8.22
C LEU A 84 -4.28 -8.22 -9.57
N LYS A 85 -4.21 -9.09 -10.58
CA LYS A 85 -4.74 -8.79 -11.91
C LYS A 85 -6.26 -8.78 -11.94
N CYS A 86 -6.82 -7.85 -12.72
CA CYS A 86 -8.24 -7.80 -13.03
C CYS A 86 -8.70 -9.10 -13.70
N PRO A 87 -9.79 -9.73 -13.23
CA PRO A 87 -10.27 -11.00 -13.76
C PRO A 87 -11.10 -10.90 -15.04
N CYS A 88 -11.36 -9.70 -15.60
CA CYS A 88 -12.28 -9.49 -16.72
C CYS A 88 -11.87 -10.19 -18.04
N GLY A 89 -10.64 -10.70 -18.15
CA GLY A 89 -10.13 -11.38 -19.34
C GLY A 89 -9.92 -10.51 -20.59
N THR A 90 -10.27 -9.22 -20.54
CA THR A 90 -10.27 -8.32 -21.71
C THR A 90 -9.36 -7.09 -21.56
N CYS A 91 -8.81 -6.84 -20.37
CA CYS A 91 -7.81 -5.80 -20.16
C CYS A 91 -6.42 -6.41 -19.95
N SER A 92 -5.40 -5.56 -19.80
CA SER A 92 -4.02 -5.98 -19.54
C SER A 92 -3.79 -6.63 -18.16
N GLY A 93 -4.84 -6.72 -17.33
CA GLY A 93 -4.80 -7.06 -15.91
C GLY A 93 -4.79 -5.84 -15.00
N PHE A 94 -4.49 -4.65 -15.52
CA PHE A 94 -4.48 -3.39 -14.78
C PHE A 94 -5.18 -2.28 -15.57
N GLY A 95 -6.44 -2.56 -15.94
CA GLY A 95 -7.29 -1.65 -16.67
C GLY A 95 -6.90 -1.47 -18.14
N ARG A 96 -7.62 -0.57 -18.79
CA ARG A 96 -7.42 -0.12 -20.18
C ARG A 96 -6.89 1.31 -20.24
N GLY A 97 -6.67 1.94 -19.11
CA GLY A 97 -6.27 3.34 -19.00
C GLY A 97 -7.40 4.30 -19.31
N LEU A 98 -8.65 3.92 -19.03
CA LEU A 98 -9.80 4.80 -19.23
C LEU A 98 -9.65 6.05 -18.36
N PHE A 99 -10.03 7.18 -18.93
CA PHE A 99 -9.93 8.51 -18.33
C PHE A 99 -8.50 8.92 -17.91
N ARG A 100 -7.49 8.22 -18.42
CA ARG A 100 -6.08 8.55 -18.15
C ARG A 100 -5.76 9.97 -18.61
N GLY A 101 -5.08 10.72 -17.74
CA GLY A 101 -4.78 12.13 -18.00
C GLY A 101 -5.94 13.10 -17.77
N GLN A 102 -7.09 12.61 -17.36
CA GLN A 102 -8.27 13.43 -17.04
C GLN A 102 -8.44 13.63 -15.52
N TYR A 103 -7.45 13.24 -14.75
CA TYR A 103 -7.46 13.44 -13.31
C TYR A 103 -7.43 14.93 -12.98
N LEU A 104 -8.46 15.42 -12.28
CA LEU A 104 -8.57 16.79 -11.83
C LEU A 104 -8.38 16.85 -10.30
N PRO A 105 -7.33 17.51 -9.81
CA PRO A 105 -7.15 17.70 -8.37
C PRO A 105 -8.21 18.61 -7.78
N GLY A 106 -8.53 18.44 -6.49
CA GLY A 106 -9.36 19.39 -5.75
C GLY A 106 -10.87 19.28 -5.93
N GLY A 107 -11.39 18.10 -6.30
CA GLY A 107 -12.85 17.84 -6.31
C GLY A 107 -13.60 18.32 -7.54
N GLN A 108 -12.97 19.05 -8.44
CA GLN A 108 -13.53 19.34 -9.77
C GLN A 108 -13.44 18.08 -10.63
N GLY A 109 -14.57 17.63 -11.17
CA GLY A 109 -14.62 16.40 -11.96
C GLY A 109 -14.51 15.13 -11.09
N GLN A 110 -15.10 15.13 -9.90
CA GLN A 110 -15.10 14.01 -8.97
C GLN A 110 -15.56 12.69 -9.62
N GLU A 111 -16.50 12.75 -10.53
CA GLU A 111 -16.94 11.57 -11.31
C GLU A 111 -15.82 11.03 -12.21
N ILE A 112 -15.06 11.90 -12.89
CA ILE A 112 -13.92 11.52 -13.73
C ILE A 112 -12.83 10.91 -12.87
N ASN A 113 -12.53 11.50 -11.71
CA ASN A 113 -11.55 10.96 -10.76
C ASN A 113 -11.94 9.58 -10.25
N ASN A 114 -13.23 9.36 -10.03
CA ASN A 114 -13.75 8.06 -9.63
C ASN A 114 -13.69 7.01 -10.75
N LEU A 115 -13.72 7.44 -12.01
CA LEU A 115 -13.66 6.54 -13.16
C LEU A 115 -12.25 6.30 -13.68
N TYR A 116 -11.25 7.03 -13.16
CA TYR A 116 -9.86 6.91 -13.61
C TYR A 116 -9.28 5.55 -13.30
N GLU A 117 -8.88 4.84 -14.34
CA GLU A 117 -8.16 3.57 -14.24
C GLU A 117 -6.66 3.82 -14.09
N TYR A 118 -6.15 3.73 -12.86
CA TYR A 118 -4.73 3.90 -12.58
C TYR A 118 -3.86 2.79 -13.21
N PRO A 119 -2.59 3.07 -13.50
CA PRO A 119 -1.71 2.14 -14.25
C PRO A 119 -1.15 0.99 -13.39
N GLY A 120 -1.91 0.47 -12.45
CA GLY A 120 -1.51 -0.61 -11.54
C GLY A 120 -2.15 -0.49 -10.18
N ILE A 121 -1.54 -1.12 -9.17
CA ILE A 121 -1.93 -0.99 -7.75
C ILE A 121 -1.02 0.02 -7.07
N HIS A 122 -1.56 0.80 -6.15
CA HIS A 122 -0.81 1.80 -5.40
C HIS A 122 0.30 1.15 -4.56
N ARG A 123 1.54 1.58 -4.76
CA ARG A 123 2.74 0.97 -4.16
C ARG A 123 2.71 0.98 -2.63
N MET A 124 2.19 2.03 -2.00
CA MET A 124 2.09 2.09 -0.54
C MET A 124 1.20 0.98 0.06
N LEU A 125 0.12 0.58 -0.63
CA LEU A 125 -0.71 -0.56 -0.18
C LEU A 125 0.12 -1.84 -0.15
N LEU A 126 0.89 -2.09 -1.21
CA LEU A 126 1.68 -3.32 -1.34
C LEU A 126 2.84 -3.35 -0.34
N TRP A 127 3.47 -2.22 -0.06
CA TRP A 127 4.48 -2.13 1.00
C TRP A 127 3.88 -2.31 2.40
N ALA A 128 2.66 -1.82 2.64
CA ALA A 128 1.95 -2.08 3.89
C ALA A 128 1.55 -3.56 4.04
N VAL A 129 1.15 -4.22 2.95
CA VAL A 129 0.87 -5.67 2.93
C VAL A 129 2.12 -6.49 3.25
N ARG A 130 3.30 -6.11 2.73
CA ARG A 130 4.58 -6.73 3.12
C ARG A 130 4.83 -6.68 4.62
N ALA A 131 4.52 -5.55 5.24
CA ALA A 131 4.64 -5.44 6.71
C ALA A 131 3.63 -6.34 7.43
N ALA A 132 2.40 -6.49 6.90
CA ALA A 132 1.45 -7.45 7.44
C ALA A 132 2.00 -8.89 7.38
N TYR A 133 2.58 -9.30 6.25
CA TYR A 133 3.22 -10.62 6.12
C TYR A 133 4.36 -10.82 7.13
N PHE A 134 5.16 -9.78 7.34
CA PHE A 134 6.27 -9.82 8.29
C PHE A 134 5.81 -9.93 9.74
N TYR A 135 4.79 -9.16 10.14
CA TYR A 135 4.33 -9.13 11.52
C TYR A 135 3.40 -10.27 11.91
N MET A 136 2.82 -10.95 10.93
CA MET A 136 1.86 -12.04 11.12
C MET A 136 2.24 -13.27 10.27
N PRO A 137 3.45 -13.82 10.48
CA PRO A 137 3.97 -14.93 9.67
C PRO A 137 3.20 -16.25 9.86
N GLU A 138 2.35 -16.33 10.89
CA GLU A 138 1.46 -17.47 11.16
C GLU A 138 0.26 -17.52 10.21
N HIS A 139 -0.03 -16.43 9.50
CA HIS A 139 -1.12 -16.34 8.53
C HIS A 139 -0.61 -16.56 7.11
N GLN A 140 -1.35 -17.36 6.36
CA GLN A 140 -1.17 -17.47 4.92
C GLN A 140 -2.12 -16.48 4.24
N PHE A 141 -1.56 -15.40 3.72
CA PHE A 141 -2.30 -14.36 3.04
C PHE A 141 -2.45 -14.65 1.54
N SER A 142 -3.57 -14.18 0.98
CA SER A 142 -3.80 -14.11 -0.46
C SER A 142 -4.59 -12.84 -0.80
N PHE A 143 -4.65 -12.47 -2.09
CA PHE A 143 -5.52 -11.39 -2.54
C PHE A 143 -6.79 -12.00 -3.15
N SER A 144 -7.94 -11.79 -2.51
CA SER A 144 -9.23 -12.13 -3.10
C SER A 144 -9.66 -11.10 -4.14
N SER A 145 -9.15 -9.87 -4.04
CA SER A 145 -9.34 -8.86 -5.07
C SER A 145 -8.18 -7.87 -5.09
N GLY A 146 -7.64 -7.70 -6.28
CA GLY A 146 -6.70 -6.63 -6.62
C GLY A 146 -7.37 -5.59 -7.51
N TYR A 147 -6.89 -5.48 -8.75
CA TYR A 147 -7.44 -4.55 -9.74
C TYR A 147 -8.80 -5.02 -10.27
N ARG A 148 -9.75 -4.11 -10.38
CA ARG A 148 -11.03 -4.29 -11.07
C ARG A 148 -11.18 -3.13 -12.04
N CYS A 149 -11.18 -3.40 -13.34
CA CYS A 149 -11.38 -2.36 -14.36
C CYS A 149 -12.87 -2.00 -14.52
N SER A 150 -13.14 -0.94 -15.26
CA SER A 150 -14.51 -0.48 -15.52
C SER A 150 -15.38 -1.57 -16.16
N VAL A 151 -14.80 -2.41 -17.02
CA VAL A 151 -15.53 -3.54 -17.65
C VAL A 151 -15.88 -4.60 -16.60
N ASP A 152 -14.96 -4.98 -15.71
CA ASP A 152 -15.23 -5.91 -14.62
C ASP A 152 -16.33 -5.38 -13.69
N ASN A 153 -16.23 -4.10 -13.31
CA ASN A 153 -17.26 -3.45 -12.49
C ASN A 153 -18.63 -3.50 -13.16
N GLN A 154 -18.71 -3.20 -14.46
CA GLN A 154 -19.96 -3.25 -15.22
C GLN A 154 -20.54 -4.67 -15.28
N GLN A 155 -19.71 -5.67 -15.60
CA GLN A 155 -20.12 -7.08 -15.68
C GLN A 155 -20.69 -7.58 -14.35
N HIS A 156 -20.14 -7.14 -13.23
CA HIS A 156 -20.55 -7.56 -11.89
C HIS A 156 -21.49 -6.57 -11.19
N LYS A 157 -21.98 -5.53 -11.91
CA LYS A 157 -22.87 -4.48 -11.36
C LYS A 157 -22.31 -3.81 -10.11
N ARG A 158 -20.98 -3.61 -10.06
CA ARG A 158 -20.29 -2.91 -8.96
C ARG A 158 -20.22 -1.43 -9.25
N THR A 159 -20.42 -0.61 -8.22
CA THR A 159 -20.36 0.87 -8.32
C THR A 159 -19.05 1.43 -7.78
N SER A 160 -18.36 0.71 -6.87
CA SER A 160 -17.11 1.16 -6.30
C SER A 160 -15.96 1.10 -7.30
N THR A 161 -15.25 2.21 -7.44
CA THR A 161 -14.07 2.36 -8.31
C THR A 161 -12.75 2.35 -7.52
N ASN A 162 -12.77 1.99 -6.23
CA ASN A 162 -11.54 1.95 -5.43
C ASN A 162 -10.53 0.95 -5.97
N HIS A 163 -11.01 -0.18 -6.47
CA HIS A 163 -10.21 -1.20 -7.12
C HIS A 163 -9.70 -0.83 -8.53
N HIS A 164 -9.91 0.41 -8.99
CA HIS A 164 -9.18 0.95 -10.14
C HIS A 164 -7.71 1.26 -9.82
N GLY A 165 -7.13 0.59 -8.83
CA GLY A 165 -5.73 0.69 -8.42
C GLY A 165 -5.53 1.20 -6.99
N LYS A 166 -6.57 1.71 -6.33
CA LYS A 166 -6.48 2.34 -5.00
C LYS A 166 -6.81 1.42 -3.83
N ALA A 167 -7.16 0.17 -4.08
CA ALA A 167 -7.56 -0.79 -3.04
C ALA A 167 -7.09 -2.20 -3.34
N VAL A 168 -6.98 -2.99 -2.27
CA VAL A 168 -6.81 -4.43 -2.30
C VAL A 168 -7.70 -5.08 -1.23
N ASP A 169 -8.18 -6.30 -1.50
CA ASP A 169 -8.84 -7.16 -0.54
C ASP A 169 -7.91 -8.33 -0.20
N LEU A 170 -7.55 -8.46 1.09
CA LEU A 170 -6.71 -9.52 1.60
C LEU A 170 -7.58 -10.59 2.25
N ASP A 171 -7.36 -11.83 1.89
CA ASP A 171 -7.88 -13.02 2.55
C ASP A 171 -6.81 -13.70 3.38
N ILE A 172 -7.25 -14.42 4.40
CA ILE A 172 -6.41 -15.22 5.28
C ILE A 172 -6.89 -16.66 5.18
N ALA A 173 -6.00 -17.58 4.80
CA ALA A 173 -6.36 -18.97 4.66
C ALA A 173 -6.89 -19.57 5.98
N LEU A 174 -8.02 -20.26 5.90
CA LEU A 174 -8.56 -21.02 7.01
C LEU A 174 -7.80 -22.34 7.15
N LYS A 175 -7.54 -22.73 8.40
CA LYS A 175 -7.01 -24.05 8.74
C LYS A 175 -8.15 -25.09 8.73
N ALA A 176 -7.80 -26.35 8.61
CA ALA A 176 -8.79 -27.43 8.68
C ALA A 176 -9.60 -27.35 9.99
N GLY A 177 -10.93 -27.35 9.86
CA GLY A 177 -11.85 -27.22 10.99
C GLY A 177 -12.22 -25.80 11.41
N GLU A 178 -11.61 -24.78 10.84
CA GLU A 178 -12.00 -23.38 11.07
C GLU A 178 -13.24 -23.00 10.25
N SER A 179 -14.02 -22.08 10.79
CA SER A 179 -15.28 -21.59 10.25
C SER A 179 -15.17 -20.13 9.74
N LYS A 180 -16.25 -19.63 9.13
CA LYS A 180 -16.36 -18.19 8.78
C LYS A 180 -16.25 -17.26 9.99
N ARG A 181 -16.59 -17.73 11.20
CA ARG A 181 -16.43 -16.95 12.43
C ARG A 181 -14.95 -16.79 12.78
N ASP A 182 -14.17 -17.87 12.62
CA ASP A 182 -12.71 -17.82 12.85
C ASP A 182 -12.02 -16.92 11.83
N ASP A 183 -12.49 -16.92 10.58
CA ASP A 183 -12.06 -16.03 9.53
C ASP A 183 -12.28 -14.55 9.90
N ALA A 184 -13.47 -14.21 10.38
CA ALA A 184 -13.77 -12.85 10.84
C ALA A 184 -12.86 -12.41 12.00
N VAL A 185 -12.56 -13.29 12.95
CA VAL A 185 -11.63 -13.02 14.06
C VAL A 185 -10.21 -12.76 13.54
N LYS A 186 -9.74 -13.55 12.58
CA LYS A 186 -8.42 -13.35 11.95
C LYS A 186 -8.35 -12.02 11.20
N CYS A 187 -9.39 -11.72 10.40
CA CYS A 187 -9.46 -10.44 9.67
C CYS A 187 -9.44 -9.23 10.62
N ASP A 188 -10.13 -9.31 11.76
CA ASP A 188 -10.10 -8.25 12.76
C ASP A 188 -8.75 -8.14 13.46
N ALA A 189 -8.05 -9.25 13.70
CA ALA A 189 -6.69 -9.23 14.22
C ALA A 189 -5.72 -8.54 13.22
N VAL A 190 -5.85 -8.82 11.93
CA VAL A 190 -5.05 -8.14 10.88
C VAL A 190 -5.36 -6.65 10.82
N ARG A 191 -6.65 -6.24 10.88
CA ARG A 191 -7.02 -4.81 10.95
C ARG A 191 -6.38 -4.14 12.16
N GLY A 192 -6.47 -4.78 13.34
CA GLY A 192 -5.85 -4.27 14.57
C GLY A 192 -4.36 -4.06 14.42
N LYS A 193 -3.65 -5.01 13.80
CA LYS A 193 -2.20 -4.88 13.53
C LYS A 193 -1.89 -3.76 12.53
N LEU A 194 -2.64 -3.62 11.46
CA LEU A 194 -2.46 -2.52 10.50
C LEU A 194 -2.71 -1.15 11.16
N VAL A 195 -3.72 -1.04 12.03
CA VAL A 195 -3.96 0.19 12.82
C VAL A 195 -2.78 0.47 13.76
N GLU A 196 -2.32 -0.54 14.49
CA GLU A 196 -1.21 -0.40 15.44
C GLU A 196 0.10 -0.02 14.74
N LEU A 197 0.43 -0.67 13.63
CA LEU A 197 1.79 -0.67 13.07
C LEU A 197 1.98 0.25 11.88
N SER A 198 0.91 0.62 11.16
CA SER A 198 1.00 1.42 9.93
C SER A 198 0.23 2.73 9.96
N ASN A 199 -0.35 3.12 11.09
CA ASN A 199 -1.28 4.26 11.20
C ASN A 199 -2.52 4.15 10.28
N ALA A 200 -2.90 2.95 9.85
CA ALA A 200 -4.16 2.75 9.19
C ALA A 200 -5.32 3.04 10.16
N GLN A 201 -6.47 3.41 9.64
CA GLN A 201 -7.65 3.70 10.44
C GLN A 201 -8.86 2.95 9.90
N ILE A 202 -9.73 2.48 10.80
CA ILE A 202 -10.98 1.84 10.42
C ILE A 202 -12.00 2.92 10.03
N GLY A 203 -12.67 2.71 8.91
CA GLY A 203 -13.67 3.62 8.35
C GLY A 203 -13.09 4.68 7.40
N TRP A 204 -13.99 5.47 6.83
CA TRP A 204 -13.66 6.48 5.80
C TRP A 204 -14.04 7.86 6.29
N THR A 205 -13.04 8.62 6.69
CA THR A 205 -13.19 10.05 7.02
C THR A 205 -12.22 10.86 6.16
N ALA A 206 -12.44 12.15 6.04
CA ALA A 206 -11.53 13.04 5.32
C ALA A 206 -10.09 13.02 5.87
N ALA A 207 -9.94 12.71 7.17
CA ALA A 207 -8.63 12.60 7.81
C ALA A 207 -7.99 11.21 7.65
N ASN A 208 -8.76 10.20 7.20
CA ASN A 208 -8.28 8.83 7.09
C ASN A 208 -7.54 8.59 5.78
N ARG A 209 -6.22 8.60 5.82
CA ARG A 209 -5.34 8.46 4.65
C ARG A 209 -5.05 7.01 4.27
N LYS A 210 -5.28 6.06 5.18
CA LYS A 210 -5.07 4.61 4.98
C LYS A 210 -6.28 3.90 5.55
N ALA A 211 -7.27 3.66 4.71
CA ALA A 211 -8.59 3.22 5.15
C ALA A 211 -8.74 1.70 5.15
N LEU A 212 -9.26 1.19 6.25
CA LEU A 212 -9.70 -0.20 6.41
C LEU A 212 -11.23 -0.24 6.51
N GLU A 213 -11.87 -1.09 5.75
CA GLU A 213 -13.30 -1.36 5.96
C GLU A 213 -13.53 -2.01 7.32
N PRO A 214 -14.56 -1.59 8.07
CA PRO A 214 -14.92 -2.25 9.31
C PRO A 214 -15.46 -3.67 9.06
N SER A 215 -15.35 -4.54 10.05
CA SER A 215 -15.84 -5.93 9.97
C SER A 215 -17.34 -6.05 9.71
N SER A 216 -18.13 -5.01 10.01
CA SER A 216 -19.56 -4.97 9.68
C SER A 216 -19.83 -4.93 8.17
N ILE A 217 -18.83 -4.51 7.35
CA ILE A 217 -18.93 -4.44 5.88
C ILE A 217 -18.10 -5.56 5.25
N ALA A 218 -16.87 -5.77 5.73
CA ALA A 218 -15.91 -6.75 5.22
C ALA A 218 -15.60 -7.81 6.30
N PRO A 219 -16.53 -8.72 6.65
CA PRO A 219 -16.33 -9.63 7.79
C PRO A 219 -15.24 -10.68 7.56
N THR A 220 -15.06 -11.16 6.33
CA THR A 220 -14.19 -12.29 6.00
C THR A 220 -13.06 -11.94 5.02
N TRP A 221 -12.78 -10.66 4.84
CA TRP A 221 -11.61 -10.14 4.12
C TRP A 221 -11.18 -8.81 4.73
N VAL A 222 -9.96 -8.41 4.47
CA VAL A 222 -9.44 -7.10 4.90
C VAL A 222 -9.35 -6.19 3.70
N HIS A 223 -10.33 -5.29 3.53
CA HIS A 223 -10.26 -4.24 2.54
C HIS A 223 -9.35 -3.12 3.03
N TYR A 224 -8.33 -2.79 2.24
CA TYR A 224 -7.38 -1.72 2.52
C TYR A 224 -7.25 -0.80 1.34
N ASP A 225 -7.45 0.52 1.53
CA ASP A 225 -7.42 1.47 0.44
C ASP A 225 -6.76 2.82 0.77
N VAL A 226 -6.46 3.57 -0.28
CA VAL A 226 -5.89 4.92 -0.28
C VAL A 226 -6.82 5.93 -0.96
N ARG A 227 -8.13 5.68 -0.95
CA ARG A 227 -9.13 6.52 -1.65
C ARG A 227 -9.14 7.97 -1.21
N GLN A 228 -8.74 8.25 0.04
CA GLN A 228 -8.72 9.59 0.64
C GLN A 228 -7.35 10.29 0.49
N TYR A 229 -6.45 9.75 -0.31
CA TYR A 229 -5.20 10.44 -0.58
C TYR A 229 -5.44 11.68 -1.45
N ASP A 230 -4.69 12.74 -1.16
CA ASP A 230 -4.64 13.91 -2.01
C ASP A 230 -4.06 13.56 -3.39
N ALA A 231 -4.43 14.35 -4.40
CA ALA A 231 -4.06 14.10 -5.79
C ALA A 231 -2.56 13.90 -6.02
N VAL A 232 -1.72 14.60 -5.28
CA VAL A 232 -0.26 14.50 -5.38
C VAL A 232 0.23 13.07 -5.09
N TYR A 233 -0.42 12.36 -4.17
CA TYR A 233 -0.09 10.97 -3.81
C TYR A 233 -0.78 9.94 -4.71
N LEU A 234 -1.58 10.37 -5.66
CA LEU A 234 -2.27 9.53 -6.65
C LEU A 234 -1.70 9.72 -8.07
N ALA A 235 -0.53 10.35 -8.21
CA ALA A 235 0.15 10.41 -9.49
C ALA A 235 0.56 9.00 -9.98
N ASP A 236 0.62 8.81 -11.30
CA ASP A 236 0.91 7.51 -11.94
C ASP A 236 2.19 6.82 -11.40
N SER A 237 3.19 7.61 -10.98
CA SER A 237 4.44 7.11 -10.39
C SER A 237 4.27 6.36 -9.06
N TYR A 238 3.12 6.51 -8.40
CA TYR A 238 2.79 5.74 -7.19
C TYR A 238 2.19 4.36 -7.48
N PHE A 239 1.96 4.01 -8.75
CA PHE A 239 1.30 2.76 -9.11
C PHE A 239 2.26 1.80 -9.83
N CYS A 240 2.08 0.51 -9.59
CA CYS A 240 2.90 -0.55 -10.18
C CYS A 240 2.04 -1.74 -10.60
N LYS A 241 2.54 -2.53 -11.56
CA LYS A 241 1.85 -3.68 -12.16
C LYS A 241 2.63 -4.99 -12.09
N ASP A 242 3.83 -4.96 -11.55
CA ASP A 242 4.74 -6.10 -11.39
C ASP A 242 5.71 -5.86 -10.23
N ALA A 243 6.42 -6.91 -9.82
CA ALA A 243 7.37 -6.85 -8.72
C ALA A 243 8.55 -5.92 -9.02
N ASP A 244 9.04 -5.90 -10.26
CA ASP A 244 10.14 -5.02 -10.66
C ASP A 244 9.76 -3.55 -10.50
N SER A 245 8.58 -3.15 -10.96
CA SER A 245 8.08 -1.77 -10.78
C SER A 245 7.72 -1.42 -9.32
N LEU A 246 7.42 -2.41 -8.46
CA LEU A 246 7.22 -2.19 -7.04
C LEU A 246 8.56 -1.92 -6.32
N ASP A 247 9.60 -2.70 -6.64
CA ASP A 247 10.87 -2.73 -5.91
C ASP A 247 11.91 -1.78 -6.49
N ARG A 248 11.79 -1.41 -7.77
CA ARG A 248 12.64 -0.40 -8.39
C ARG A 248 12.22 0.99 -7.92
N PRO A 249 13.20 1.83 -7.48
CA PRO A 249 12.91 3.21 -7.15
C PRO A 249 12.33 3.95 -8.36
N MET A 250 11.18 4.56 -8.17
CA MET A 250 10.53 5.38 -9.19
C MET A 250 10.75 6.86 -8.82
N PRO A 251 10.99 7.75 -9.79
CA PRO A 251 11.12 9.18 -9.51
C PRO A 251 9.76 9.73 -9.05
N ILE A 252 9.61 9.89 -7.74
CA ILE A 252 8.45 10.54 -7.13
C ILE A 252 8.67 12.05 -7.23
N LYS A 253 7.70 12.75 -7.81
CA LYS A 253 7.69 14.22 -7.79
C LYS A 253 7.22 14.67 -6.40
N VAL A 254 8.05 15.41 -5.72
CA VAL A 254 7.78 16.09 -4.44
C VAL A 254 7.77 17.58 -4.63
#